data_845b6e1e656de1a930311fa5b0b3cd1e
#
_entry.id   845b6e1e656de1a930311fa5b0b3cd1e
#
_cell.length_a   1.000
_cell.length_b   1.000
_cell.length_c   1.000
_cell.angle_alpha   90.00
_cell.angle_beta   90.00
_cell.angle_gamma   90.00
#
_symmetry.space_group_name_H-M   'P 1'
#
loop_
_entity.id
_entity.type
_entity.pdbx_description
1 polymer ?
#
loop_
_entity_poly.entity_id
_entity_poly.type
_entity_poly.pdbx_seq_one_letter_code
_entity_poly.pdbx_strand_id
1 'polypeptide(L)'
;KLFAYWDQIPTNTDVLITHGPCFNILDKNLNGEACGDVELLNAVKKLDNLKLHVFGHIHTKQYDLQTKKKFGVKFVNASVLDEHYELLNQPVVVKMRRDFNDVNSKWVVSR
;
A
#
# COMPACT_ATOMS: atom_id res chain seq x y z
N LYS A 1 -13.22 2.29 -17.05
CA LYS A 1 -12.25 1.23 -16.84
C LYS A 1 -11.29 1.59 -15.73
N LEU A 2 -10.95 0.63 -14.91
CA LEU A 2 -10.10 0.88 -13.75
C LEU A 2 -8.68 1.29 -14.14
N PHE A 3 -8.13 0.71 -15.21
CA PHE A 3 -6.77 1.07 -15.59
C PHE A 3 -6.67 2.52 -16.07
N ALA A 4 -7.68 3.03 -16.78
CA ALA A 4 -7.73 4.43 -17.18
C ALA A 4 -7.85 5.34 -15.95
N TYR A 5 -8.49 4.87 -14.93
CA TYR A 5 -8.66 5.54 -13.66
C TYR A 5 -7.29 5.70 -12.97
N TRP A 6 -6.57 4.58 -12.86
CA TRP A 6 -5.26 4.58 -12.22
C TRP A 6 -4.22 5.37 -13.00
N ASP A 7 -4.39 5.51 -14.31
CA ASP A 7 -3.49 6.32 -15.13
C ASP A 7 -3.51 7.80 -14.75
N GLN A 8 -4.49 8.24 -13.99
CA GLN A 8 -4.60 9.63 -13.54
C GLN A 8 -3.75 9.92 -12.30
N ILE A 9 -3.12 8.91 -11.71
CA ILE A 9 -2.23 9.12 -10.57
C ILE A 9 -1.02 9.93 -11.03
N PRO A 10 -0.73 11.07 -10.38
CA PRO A 10 0.44 11.87 -10.76
C PRO A 10 1.73 11.06 -10.67
N THR A 11 2.59 11.24 -11.67
CA THR A 11 3.83 10.46 -11.75
C THR A 11 4.84 10.79 -10.66
N ASN A 12 4.70 11.92 -9.99
CA ASN A 12 5.56 12.33 -8.87
C ASN A 12 4.97 11.98 -7.50
N THR A 13 4.03 11.04 -7.46
CA THR A 13 3.40 10.63 -6.21
C THR A 13 4.41 9.93 -5.30
N ASP A 14 4.50 10.38 -4.06
CA ASP A 14 5.34 9.77 -3.02
C ASP A 14 4.55 8.81 -2.13
N VAL A 15 3.31 9.15 -1.83
CA VAL A 15 2.40 8.35 -1.00
C VAL A 15 1.10 8.18 -1.74
N LEU A 16 0.65 6.94 -1.85
CA LEU A 16 -0.62 6.59 -2.48
C LEU A 16 -1.53 5.92 -1.47
N ILE A 17 -2.77 6.39 -1.40
CA ILE A 17 -3.79 5.79 -0.54
C ILE A 17 -4.94 5.35 -1.43
N THR A 18 -5.29 4.07 -1.37
CA THR A 18 -6.41 3.52 -2.13
C THR A 18 -7.33 2.75 -1.21
N HIS A 19 -8.54 2.45 -1.66
CA HIS A 19 -9.49 1.65 -0.88
C HIS A 19 -8.95 0.24 -0.66
N GLY A 20 -8.55 -0.43 -1.73
CA GLY A 20 -8.07 -1.81 -1.67
C GLY A 20 -6.67 -1.97 -2.22
N PRO A 21 -6.10 -3.18 -2.10
CA PRO A 21 -4.72 -3.44 -2.47
C PRO A 21 -4.50 -3.68 -3.96
N CYS A 22 -3.23 -3.66 -4.36
CA CYS A 22 -2.78 -4.22 -5.62
C CYS A 22 -2.91 -5.74 -5.59
N PHE A 23 -3.01 -6.32 -6.77
CA PHE A 23 -3.03 -7.77 -6.91
C PHE A 23 -1.77 -8.38 -6.30
N ASN A 24 -1.97 -9.43 -5.54
CA ASN A 24 -0.93 -10.27 -4.94
C ASN A 24 -0.04 -9.57 -3.90
N ILE A 25 -0.49 -8.43 -3.38
CA ILE A 25 0.23 -7.71 -2.31
C ILE A 25 -0.71 -7.49 -1.13
N LEU A 26 -0.56 -8.30 -0.09
CA LEU A 26 -1.37 -8.23 1.13
C LEU A 26 -2.87 -8.27 0.82
N ASP A 27 -3.27 -9.06 -0.16
CA ASP A 27 -4.63 -9.03 -0.71
C ASP A 27 -5.39 -10.34 -0.54
N LYS A 28 -4.88 -11.29 0.25
CA LYS A 28 -5.53 -12.58 0.44
C LYS A 28 -6.75 -12.45 1.33
N ASN A 29 -7.88 -13.01 0.89
CA ASN A 29 -9.07 -13.12 1.70
C ASN A 29 -9.00 -14.38 2.58
N LEU A 30 -10.11 -14.68 3.28
CA LEU A 30 -10.23 -15.87 4.14
C LEU A 30 -9.93 -17.17 3.43
N ASN A 31 -10.27 -17.24 2.14
CA ASN A 31 -10.10 -18.45 1.34
C ASN A 31 -8.72 -18.53 0.69
N GLY A 32 -7.82 -17.59 0.99
CA GLY A 32 -6.50 -17.54 0.41
C GLY A 32 -6.48 -17.01 -1.03
N GLU A 33 -7.56 -16.41 -1.47
CA GLU A 33 -7.65 -15.87 -2.83
C GLU A 33 -7.08 -14.46 -2.89
N ALA A 34 -6.33 -14.18 -3.96
CA ALA A 34 -5.81 -12.85 -4.22
C ALA A 34 -6.95 -11.96 -4.74
N CYS A 35 -7.27 -10.92 -4.00
CA CYS A 35 -8.41 -10.04 -4.29
C CYS A 35 -8.01 -8.65 -4.78
N GLY A 36 -6.72 -8.39 -4.96
CA GLY A 36 -6.24 -7.07 -5.37
C GLY A 36 -6.44 -6.80 -6.84
N ASP A 37 -6.20 -5.55 -7.21
CA ASP A 37 -6.43 -5.03 -8.55
C ASP A 37 -5.14 -5.12 -9.38
N VAL A 38 -5.20 -5.87 -10.49
CA VAL A 38 -4.06 -6.06 -11.40
C VAL A 38 -3.67 -4.73 -12.06
N GLU A 39 -4.65 -3.92 -12.44
CA GLU A 39 -4.35 -2.65 -13.11
C GLU A 39 -3.73 -1.66 -12.15
N LEU A 40 -4.14 -1.68 -10.88
CA LEU A 40 -3.49 -0.87 -9.86
C LEU A 40 -2.04 -1.30 -9.67
N LEU A 41 -1.76 -2.60 -9.66
CA LEU A 41 -0.40 -3.10 -9.57
C LEU A 41 0.46 -2.56 -10.72
N ASN A 42 -0.06 -2.59 -11.94
CA ASN A 42 0.66 -2.08 -13.10
C ASN A 42 0.91 -0.58 -12.99
N ALA A 43 -0.06 0.17 -12.49
CA ALA A 43 0.09 1.61 -12.28
C ALA A 43 1.15 1.92 -11.23
N VAL A 44 1.13 1.19 -10.11
CA VAL A 44 2.08 1.39 -9.02
C VAL A 44 3.52 1.13 -9.48
N LYS A 45 3.72 0.12 -10.29
CA LYS A 45 5.05 -0.22 -10.80
C LYS A 45 5.68 0.90 -11.63
N LYS A 46 4.87 1.80 -12.17
CA LYS A 46 5.33 2.92 -12.99
C LYS A 46 5.65 4.18 -12.19
N LEU A 47 5.36 4.18 -10.90
CA LEU A 47 5.52 5.36 -10.04
C LEU A 47 6.91 5.35 -9.40
N ASP A 48 7.87 6.00 -10.06
CA ASP A 48 9.27 5.93 -9.66
C ASP A 48 9.56 6.54 -8.29
N ASN A 49 8.75 7.53 -7.87
CA ASN A 49 8.95 8.20 -6.59
C ASN A 49 8.14 7.60 -5.45
N LEU A 50 7.27 6.64 -5.75
CA LEU A 50 6.37 6.07 -4.74
C LEU A 50 7.17 5.34 -3.67
N LYS A 51 6.93 5.67 -2.41
CA LYS A 51 7.60 5.06 -1.25
C LYS A 51 6.64 4.33 -0.35
N LEU A 52 5.36 4.71 -0.37
CA LEU A 52 4.37 4.15 0.56
C LEU A 52 3.02 4.03 -0.15
N HIS A 53 2.42 2.85 -0.06
CA HIS A 53 1.07 2.60 -0.54
C HIS A 53 0.24 2.03 0.62
N VAL A 54 -0.77 2.77 1.03
CA VAL A 54 -1.64 2.40 2.14
C VAL A 54 -3.03 2.08 1.60
N PHE A 55 -3.60 0.99 2.07
CA PHE A 55 -4.94 0.56 1.67
C PHE A 55 -5.61 -0.17 2.83
N GLY A 56 -6.88 -0.50 2.66
CA GLY A 56 -7.63 -1.26 3.64
C GLY A 56 -8.43 -2.35 2.96
N HIS A 57 -9.70 -2.46 3.33
CA HIS A 57 -10.69 -3.36 2.73
C HIS A 57 -10.49 -4.85 3.06
N ILE A 58 -9.28 -5.37 3.00
CA ILE A 58 -9.00 -6.78 3.28
C ILE A 58 -8.83 -6.93 4.79
N HIS A 59 -9.79 -7.58 5.43
CA HIS A 59 -9.79 -7.79 6.88
C HIS A 59 -9.18 -9.15 7.20
N THR A 60 -8.08 -9.15 7.95
CA THR A 60 -7.36 -10.38 8.25
C THR A 60 -6.75 -10.33 9.64
N LYS A 61 -6.56 -11.50 10.25
CA LYS A 61 -5.87 -11.65 11.53
C LYS A 61 -4.36 -11.70 11.41
N GLN A 62 -3.84 -11.66 10.21
CA GLN A 62 -2.42 -11.93 9.97
C GLN A 62 -1.61 -10.67 10.22
N TYR A 63 -1.35 -10.37 11.48
CA TYR A 63 -0.61 -9.17 11.89
C TYR A 63 0.71 -9.00 11.16
N ASP A 64 1.44 -10.11 11.03
CA ASP A 64 2.74 -10.09 10.39
C ASP A 64 2.67 -9.71 8.93
N LEU A 65 1.47 -9.77 8.36
CA LEU A 65 1.22 -9.48 6.96
C LEU A 65 0.53 -8.14 6.74
N GLN A 66 0.56 -7.25 7.75
CA GLN A 66 0.03 -5.90 7.55
C GLN A 66 0.97 -5.03 6.73
N THR A 67 2.24 -5.39 6.65
CA THR A 67 3.21 -4.62 5.86
C THR A 67 4.04 -5.54 4.97
N LYS A 68 4.44 -5.01 3.83
CA LYS A 68 5.31 -5.70 2.88
C LYS A 68 6.09 -4.69 2.07
N LYS A 69 7.37 -4.95 1.84
CA LYS A 69 8.19 -4.09 1.01
C LYS A 69 8.45 -4.77 -0.33
N LYS A 70 8.16 -4.06 -1.42
CA LYS A 70 8.34 -4.58 -2.77
C LYS A 70 8.49 -3.42 -3.74
N PHE A 71 9.31 -3.57 -4.78
CA PHE A 71 9.55 -2.50 -5.77
C PHE A 71 10.08 -1.20 -5.16
N GLY A 72 10.76 -1.26 -4.01
CA GLY A 72 11.15 -0.06 -3.29
C GLY A 72 10.00 0.66 -2.58
N VAL A 73 8.82 0.06 -2.54
CA VAL A 73 7.62 0.64 -1.93
C VAL A 73 7.25 -0.16 -0.69
N LYS A 74 6.90 0.54 0.38
CA LYS A 74 6.32 -0.11 1.56
C LYS A 74 4.80 -0.13 1.38
N PHE A 75 4.24 -1.34 1.34
CA PHE A 75 2.81 -1.57 1.27
C PHE A 75 2.27 -1.83 2.67
N VAL A 76 1.16 -1.20 3.00
CA VAL A 76 0.54 -1.32 4.33
C VAL A 76 -0.95 -1.59 4.16
N ASN A 77 -1.39 -2.73 4.70
CA ASN A 77 -2.81 -2.97 4.90
C ASN A 77 -3.17 -2.37 6.26
N ALA A 78 -3.88 -1.26 6.22
CA ALA A 78 -4.20 -0.49 7.42
C ALA A 78 -5.50 -0.94 8.10
N SER A 79 -6.11 -2.04 7.66
CA SER A 79 -7.33 -2.55 8.27
C SER A 79 -7.06 -2.94 9.72
N VAL A 80 -7.84 -2.37 10.63
CA VAL A 80 -7.73 -2.69 12.06
C VAL A 80 -8.73 -3.77 12.49
N LEU A 81 -9.69 -4.09 11.62
CA LEU A 81 -10.67 -5.14 11.88
C LEU A 81 -10.20 -6.46 11.27
N ASP A 82 -10.49 -7.55 11.96
CA ASP A 82 -10.26 -8.88 11.41
C ASP A 82 -11.41 -9.29 10.48
N GLU A 83 -11.38 -10.54 9.99
CA GLU A 83 -12.39 -11.06 9.09
C GLU A 83 -13.78 -11.18 9.72
N HIS A 84 -13.87 -11.07 11.06
CA HIS A 84 -15.13 -11.06 11.80
C HIS A 84 -15.56 -9.65 12.18
N TYR A 85 -14.91 -8.62 11.66
CA TYR A 85 -15.17 -7.20 11.96
C TYR A 85 -14.91 -6.87 13.43
N GLU A 86 -14.00 -7.58 14.06
CA GLU A 86 -13.56 -7.29 15.42
C GLU A 86 -12.28 -6.48 15.39
N LEU A 87 -12.17 -5.51 16.30
CA LEU A 87 -11.01 -4.62 16.40
C LEU A 87 -9.85 -5.41 16.99
N LEU A 88 -9.03 -5.98 16.14
CA LEU A 88 -7.98 -6.90 16.56
C LEU A 88 -6.58 -6.42 16.14
N ASN A 89 -6.45 -5.86 14.95
CA ASN A 89 -5.15 -5.43 14.43
C ASN A 89 -4.78 -4.06 15.01
N GLN A 90 -3.50 -3.87 15.28
CA GLN A 90 -3.00 -2.59 15.75
C GLN A 90 -2.83 -1.63 14.59
N PRO A 91 -2.98 -0.32 14.83
CA PRO A 91 -2.61 0.67 13.82
C PRO A 91 -1.15 0.53 13.45
N VAL A 92 -0.85 0.67 12.17
CA VAL A 92 0.53 0.64 11.67
C VAL A 92 1.07 2.05 11.64
N VAL A 93 2.21 2.26 12.30
CA VAL A 93 2.90 3.56 12.28
C VAL A 93 4.02 3.49 11.27
N VAL A 94 4.05 4.42 10.34
CA VAL A 94 5.09 4.52 9.32
C VAL A 94 5.78 5.87 9.49
N LYS A 95 7.11 5.84 9.57
CA LYS A 95 7.90 7.05 9.64
C LYS A 95 8.55 7.32 8.30
N MET A 96 8.45 8.56 7.85
CA MET A 96 9.07 9.00 6.61
C MET A 96 9.94 10.21 6.90
N ARG A 97 11.05 10.31 6.18
CA ARG A 97 11.95 11.46 6.32
C ARG A 97 12.48 11.88 4.95
N ARG A 98 12.88 13.13 4.88
CA ARG A 98 13.48 13.72 3.70
C ARG A 98 14.43 14.82 4.12
N ASP A 99 15.53 14.98 3.41
CA ASP A 99 16.46 16.08 3.63
C ASP A 99 15.96 17.31 2.86
N PHE A 100 15.36 18.25 3.59
CA PHE A 100 14.80 19.46 2.97
C PHE A 100 15.86 20.47 2.57
N ASN A 101 17.13 20.27 2.94
CA ASN A 101 18.22 21.10 2.48
C ASN A 101 18.74 20.67 1.10
N ASP A 102 18.33 19.51 0.60
CA ASP A 102 18.70 18.99 -0.70
C ASP A 102 17.46 18.92 -1.56
N VAL A 103 17.38 19.77 -2.59
CA VAL A 103 16.21 19.84 -3.48
C VAL A 103 15.98 18.55 -4.26
N ASN A 104 17.01 17.73 -4.39
CA ASN A 104 16.92 16.44 -5.09
C ASN A 104 16.64 15.27 -4.16
N SER A 105 16.50 15.54 -2.86
CA SER A 105 16.24 14.48 -1.88
C SER A 105 14.88 13.84 -2.10
N LYS A 106 14.83 12.55 -1.91
CA LYS A 106 13.59 11.77 -1.99
C LYS A 106 13.13 11.41 -0.59
N TRP A 107 11.84 11.17 -0.45
CA TRP A 107 11.30 10.62 0.79
C TRP A 107 11.86 9.22 1.02
N VAL A 108 12.17 8.92 2.28
CA VAL A 108 12.65 7.62 2.72
C VAL A 108 11.70 7.11 3.79
N VAL A 109 11.24 5.88 3.61
CA VAL A 109 10.38 5.22 4.60
C VAL A 109 11.27 4.43 5.54
N SER A 110 11.17 4.71 6.83
CA SER A 110 11.83 3.94 7.86
C SER A 110 11.10 2.62 8.06
N ARG A 111 11.85 1.60 8.42
CA ARG A 111 11.32 0.27 8.61
C ARG A 111 10.25 0.20 9.67
#